data_f2771ecef063ab36712f1a91fa1a310b
#
_entry.id   f2771ecef063ab36712f1a91fa1a310b
#
_cell.length_a   1.000
_cell.length_b   1.000
_cell.length_c   1.000
_cell.angle_alpha   90.00
_cell.angle_beta   90.00
_cell.angle_gamma   90.00
#
_symmetry.space_group_name_H-M   'P 1'
#
loop_
_entity.id
_entity.type
_entity.pdbx_description
1 polymer ?
#
loop_
_entity_poly.entity_id
_entity_poly.type
_entity_poly.pdbx_seq_one_letter_code
_entity_poly.pdbx_strand_id
1 'polypeptide(L)'
;MGILKNYEAINPFVSPTIDALNRQKPGYEAPVCIVTSLGHDPADPSRNRTILVGLVRDANKSMATRFELRSPHPKSNTYLVLASSYMAMLDGIEKALQAKKTPAELERSISKKSGEEDFYLEKDREYRSEKDVFDDYTEEERNSLFGIAPATVWENIQGFYKYPEKTRAV
;
A
#
# COMPACT_ATOMS: atom_id res chain seq x y z
N MET A 1 -0.08 1.81 7.65
CA MET A 1 1.15 0.99 7.62
C MET A 1 0.85 -0.48 7.31
N GLY A 2 -0.04 -1.15 8.08
CA GLY A 2 -0.29 -2.59 7.93
C GLY A 2 -0.69 -3.04 6.53
N ILE A 3 -1.61 -2.33 5.86
CA ILE A 3 -1.97 -2.62 4.46
C ILE A 3 -0.75 -2.53 3.53
N LEU A 4 0.07 -1.50 3.67
CA LEU A 4 1.24 -1.31 2.81
C LEU A 4 2.28 -2.41 2.99
N LYS A 5 2.59 -2.76 4.24
CA LYS A 5 3.56 -3.82 4.53
C LYS A 5 3.10 -5.20 4.07
N ASN A 6 1.82 -5.51 4.32
CA ASN A 6 1.27 -6.85 4.09
C ASN A 6 0.61 -7.00 2.72
N TYR A 7 0.80 -6.03 1.82
CA TYR A 7 0.03 -5.96 0.58
C TYR A 7 0.21 -7.17 -0.33
N GLU A 8 1.39 -7.76 -0.41
CA GLU A 8 1.64 -8.95 -1.23
C GLU A 8 0.78 -10.15 -0.79
N ALA A 9 0.41 -10.22 0.48
CA ALA A 9 -0.52 -11.24 0.99
C ALA A 9 -2.00 -10.82 0.82
N ILE A 10 -2.31 -9.52 0.76
CA ILE A 10 -3.66 -9.01 0.51
C ILE A 10 -4.00 -9.10 -0.98
N ASN A 11 -3.04 -8.91 -1.86
CA ASN A 11 -3.24 -8.77 -3.30
C ASN A 11 -4.05 -9.90 -3.95
N PRO A 12 -3.86 -11.18 -3.59
CA PRO A 12 -4.69 -12.27 -4.11
C PRO A 12 -6.20 -12.14 -3.82
N PHE A 13 -6.56 -11.44 -2.76
CA PHE A 13 -7.96 -11.19 -2.40
C PHE A 13 -8.54 -9.94 -3.07
N VAL A 14 -7.74 -8.90 -3.21
CA VAL A 14 -8.20 -7.60 -3.75
C VAL A 14 -8.07 -7.50 -5.26
N SER A 15 -7.13 -8.24 -5.85
CA SER A 15 -6.85 -8.28 -7.30
C SER A 15 -6.74 -9.72 -7.80
N PRO A 16 -7.83 -10.52 -7.76
CA PRO A 16 -7.78 -11.97 -7.98
C PRO A 16 -7.71 -12.38 -9.46
N THR A 17 -7.92 -11.46 -10.39
CA THR A 17 -8.01 -11.76 -11.83
C THR A 17 -6.93 -11.03 -12.62
N ILE A 18 -6.67 -11.51 -13.85
CA ILE A 18 -5.69 -10.84 -14.73
C ILE A 18 -6.08 -9.38 -15.04
N ASP A 19 -7.36 -9.09 -15.21
CA ASP A 19 -7.87 -7.73 -15.42
C ASP A 19 -7.54 -6.83 -14.22
N ALA A 20 -7.67 -7.36 -13.01
CA ALA A 20 -7.32 -6.65 -11.80
C ALA A 20 -5.81 -6.39 -11.68
N LEU A 21 -4.98 -7.38 -12.03
CA LEU A 21 -3.52 -7.26 -12.01
C LEU A 21 -3.00 -6.26 -13.06
N ASN A 22 -3.70 -6.10 -14.17
CA ASN A 22 -3.34 -5.10 -15.17
C ASN A 22 -3.37 -3.66 -14.61
N ARG A 23 -4.20 -3.38 -13.60
CA ARG A 23 -4.21 -2.08 -12.92
C ARG A 23 -2.95 -1.78 -12.11
N GLN A 24 -2.06 -2.73 -11.96
CA GLN A 24 -0.79 -2.58 -11.24
C GLN A 24 0.39 -2.41 -12.20
N LYS A 25 0.13 -2.27 -13.49
CA LYS A 25 1.14 -2.20 -14.55
C LYS A 25 1.07 -0.87 -15.29
N PRO A 26 2.23 -0.34 -15.77
CA PRO A 26 2.24 0.83 -16.64
C PRO A 26 1.47 0.55 -17.95
N GLY A 27 0.94 1.61 -18.56
CA GLY A 27 0.18 1.53 -19.80
C GLY A 27 -1.31 1.22 -19.64
N TYR A 28 -1.79 0.99 -18.42
CA TYR A 28 -3.21 0.85 -18.10
C TYR A 28 -3.74 2.10 -17.39
N GLU A 29 -5.06 2.30 -17.44
CA GLU A 29 -5.70 3.45 -16.81
C GLU A 29 -5.52 3.40 -15.28
N ALA A 30 -4.97 4.50 -14.73
CA ALA A 30 -4.75 4.69 -13.30
C ALA A 30 -4.05 3.49 -12.61
N PRO A 31 -2.86 3.07 -13.06
CA PRO A 31 -2.12 1.99 -12.43
C PRO A 31 -1.81 2.32 -10.97
N VAL A 32 -1.71 1.31 -10.10
CA VAL A 32 -1.46 1.46 -8.66
C VAL A 32 -0.19 0.74 -8.26
N CYS A 33 0.64 1.41 -7.46
CA CYS A 33 1.84 0.84 -6.84
C CYS A 33 1.68 0.75 -5.31
N ILE A 34 2.48 -0.09 -4.68
CA ILE A 34 2.41 -0.36 -3.21
C ILE A 34 3.05 0.80 -2.43
N VAL A 35 2.47 1.97 -2.55
CA VAL A 35 2.87 3.18 -1.81
C VAL A 35 1.66 3.97 -1.36
N THR A 36 1.87 4.86 -0.39
CA THR A 36 0.87 5.84 0.03
C THR A 36 1.24 7.22 -0.50
N SER A 37 0.25 8.11 -0.55
CA SER A 37 0.46 9.54 -0.68
C SER A 37 -0.38 10.26 0.37
N LEU A 38 0.27 11.13 1.14
CA LEU A 38 -0.34 11.85 2.25
C LEU A 38 -0.65 13.31 1.91
N GLY A 39 -0.15 13.78 0.75
CA GLY A 39 -0.10 15.20 0.42
C GLY A 39 1.03 15.92 1.16
N HIS A 40 1.35 17.13 0.72
CA HIS A 40 2.42 17.93 1.32
C HIS A 40 1.99 18.53 2.65
N ASP A 41 0.74 18.96 2.74
CA ASP A 41 0.12 19.46 3.96
C ASP A 41 -1.41 19.24 3.94
N PRO A 42 -2.13 19.52 5.05
CA PRO A 42 -3.59 19.38 5.10
C PRO A 42 -4.36 20.27 4.12
N ALA A 43 -3.79 21.39 3.69
CA ALA A 43 -4.43 22.32 2.76
C ALA A 43 -4.13 21.94 1.30
N ASP A 44 -3.08 21.15 1.06
CA ASP A 44 -2.68 20.66 -0.27
C ASP A 44 -2.66 19.13 -0.31
N PRO A 45 -3.83 18.49 -0.40
CA PRO A 45 -3.93 17.03 -0.44
C PRO A 45 -3.33 16.50 -1.74
N SER A 46 -2.66 15.36 -1.67
CA SER A 46 -2.08 14.71 -2.83
C SER A 46 -3.14 14.38 -3.89
N ARG A 47 -2.81 14.65 -5.15
CA ARG A 47 -3.60 14.24 -6.32
C ARG A 47 -2.96 13.07 -7.06
N ASN A 48 -1.90 12.50 -6.52
CA ASN A 48 -1.27 11.32 -7.09
C ASN A 48 -2.28 10.16 -7.16
N ARG A 49 -2.42 9.56 -8.34
CA ARG A 49 -3.34 8.44 -8.60
C ARG A 49 -2.62 7.11 -8.82
N THR A 50 -1.31 7.10 -8.76
CA THR A 50 -0.47 5.90 -8.96
C THR A 50 -0.15 5.17 -7.65
N ILE A 51 -0.85 5.53 -6.58
CA ILE A 51 -0.66 5.02 -5.22
C ILE A 51 -1.67 3.96 -4.85
N LEU A 52 -1.30 3.07 -3.93
CA LEU A 52 -2.19 2.08 -3.35
C LEU A 52 -3.18 2.71 -2.37
N VAL A 53 -2.67 3.57 -1.49
CA VAL A 53 -3.45 4.19 -0.41
C VAL A 53 -3.32 5.70 -0.47
N GLY A 54 -4.41 6.39 -0.72
CA GLY A 54 -4.51 7.84 -0.66
C GLY A 54 -5.07 8.32 0.67
N LEU A 55 -4.55 9.44 1.21
CA LEU A 55 -5.18 10.16 2.30
C LEU A 55 -6.07 11.26 1.74
N VAL A 56 -7.37 11.07 1.84
CA VAL A 56 -8.36 12.09 1.50
C VAL A 56 -8.58 12.98 2.73
N ARG A 57 -8.25 14.26 2.61
CA ARG A 57 -8.41 15.25 3.67
C ARG A 57 -9.52 16.22 3.30
N ASP A 58 -10.33 16.60 4.29
CA ASP A 58 -11.32 17.66 4.17
C ASP A 58 -10.99 18.73 5.23
N ALA A 59 -10.60 19.91 4.78
CA ALA A 59 -10.22 21.02 5.65
C ALA A 59 -11.37 21.51 6.54
N ASN A 60 -12.61 21.32 6.11
CA ASN A 60 -13.80 21.82 6.81
C ASN A 60 -14.52 20.73 7.63
N LYS A 61 -14.22 19.45 7.36
CA LYS A 61 -14.89 18.30 7.98
C LYS A 61 -13.86 17.22 8.34
N SER A 62 -13.27 17.31 9.51
CA SER A 62 -12.28 16.33 10.00
C SER A 62 -12.79 14.88 9.95
N MET A 63 -14.09 14.67 10.19
CA MET A 63 -14.74 13.36 10.10
C MET A 63 -14.82 12.79 8.67
N ALA A 64 -14.59 13.62 7.65
CA ALA A 64 -14.52 13.17 6.26
C ALA A 64 -13.09 12.77 5.82
N THR A 65 -12.10 13.00 6.68
CA THR A 65 -10.73 12.53 6.44
C THR A 65 -10.69 11.00 6.54
N ARG A 66 -10.17 10.38 5.48
CA ARG A 66 -10.12 8.91 5.36
C ARG A 66 -8.97 8.45 4.51
N PHE A 67 -8.57 7.22 4.70
CA PHE A 67 -7.71 6.51 3.74
C PHE A 67 -8.57 5.87 2.64
N GLU A 68 -8.10 5.97 1.41
CA GLU A 68 -8.72 5.36 0.23
C GLU A 68 -7.80 4.28 -0.33
N LEU A 69 -8.20 3.01 -0.16
CA LEU A 69 -7.52 1.87 -0.77
C LEU A 69 -8.01 1.72 -2.23
N ARG A 70 -7.08 1.81 -3.19
CA ARG A 70 -7.41 1.94 -4.60
C ARG A 70 -7.35 0.64 -5.41
N SER A 71 -6.79 -0.43 -4.86
CA SER A 71 -6.58 -1.69 -5.59
C SER A 71 -7.79 -2.63 -5.67
N PRO A 72 -8.77 -2.63 -4.75
CA PRO A 72 -9.88 -3.59 -4.83
C PRO A 72 -10.59 -3.52 -6.17
N HIS A 73 -10.82 -4.69 -6.78
CA HIS A 73 -11.44 -4.82 -8.08
C HIS A 73 -12.92 -5.21 -7.95
N PRO A 74 -13.82 -4.74 -8.83
CA PRO A 74 -15.26 -5.06 -8.75
C PRO A 74 -15.61 -6.55 -8.79
N LYS A 75 -14.74 -7.39 -9.38
CA LYS A 75 -14.91 -8.86 -9.42
C LYS A 75 -14.36 -9.58 -8.18
N SER A 76 -13.77 -8.86 -7.23
CA SER A 76 -13.26 -9.44 -5.99
C SER A 76 -14.39 -9.83 -5.05
N ASN A 77 -14.17 -10.85 -4.23
CA ASN A 77 -15.09 -11.18 -3.15
C ASN A 77 -14.99 -10.11 -2.05
N THR A 78 -16.05 -9.32 -1.89
CA THR A 78 -16.09 -8.20 -0.95
C THR A 78 -15.77 -8.60 0.49
N TYR A 79 -16.22 -9.75 0.93
CA TYR A 79 -15.97 -10.25 2.30
C TYR A 79 -14.48 -10.56 2.51
N LEU A 80 -13.84 -11.19 1.53
CA LEU A 80 -12.39 -11.47 1.59
C LEU A 80 -11.56 -10.19 1.50
N VAL A 81 -11.97 -9.23 0.67
CA VAL A 81 -11.32 -7.91 0.59
C VAL A 81 -11.37 -7.21 1.94
N LEU A 82 -12.53 -7.17 2.57
CA LEU A 82 -12.70 -6.54 3.88
C LEU A 82 -11.91 -7.30 4.95
N ALA A 83 -12.04 -8.61 5.03
CA ALA A 83 -11.37 -9.42 6.04
C ALA A 83 -9.85 -9.25 5.97
N SER A 84 -9.24 -9.46 4.80
CA SER A 84 -7.78 -9.33 4.64
C SER A 84 -7.28 -7.91 4.89
N SER A 85 -8.03 -6.89 4.44
CA SER A 85 -7.66 -5.50 4.68
C SER A 85 -7.74 -5.13 6.17
N TYR A 86 -8.79 -5.55 6.89
CA TYR A 86 -8.92 -5.28 8.31
C TYR A 86 -7.86 -6.03 9.13
N MET A 87 -7.57 -7.28 8.80
CA MET A 87 -6.51 -8.04 9.49
C MET A 87 -5.16 -7.36 9.32
N ALA A 88 -4.81 -6.95 8.11
CA ALA A 88 -3.58 -6.19 7.87
C ALA A 88 -3.54 -4.85 8.61
N MET A 89 -4.67 -4.14 8.70
CA MET A 89 -4.75 -2.90 9.50
C MET A 89 -4.53 -3.19 10.99
N LEU A 90 -5.14 -4.25 11.52
CA LEU A 90 -4.98 -4.67 12.92
C LEU A 90 -3.53 -5.02 13.24
N ASP A 91 -2.86 -5.80 12.39
CA ASP A 91 -1.43 -6.09 12.55
C ASP A 91 -0.59 -4.80 12.68
N GLY A 92 -0.83 -3.82 11.80
CA GLY A 92 -0.14 -2.53 11.86
C GLY A 92 -0.45 -1.73 13.14
N ILE A 93 -1.70 -1.76 13.62
CA ILE A 93 -2.11 -1.10 14.86
C ILE A 93 -1.46 -1.78 16.07
N GLU A 94 -1.49 -3.11 16.14
CA GLU A 94 -0.87 -3.87 17.21
C GLU A 94 0.63 -3.60 17.33
N LYS A 95 1.34 -3.60 16.19
CA LYS A 95 2.78 -3.27 16.17
C LYS A 95 3.06 -1.84 16.60
N ALA A 96 2.25 -0.87 16.19
CA ALA A 96 2.39 0.52 16.61
C ALA A 96 2.16 0.69 18.12
N LEU A 97 1.15 0.01 18.67
CA LEU A 97 0.86 0.02 20.11
C LEU A 97 1.97 -0.67 20.93
N GLN A 98 2.45 -1.83 20.49
CA GLN A 98 3.57 -2.54 21.13
C GLN A 98 4.83 -1.68 21.16
N ALA A 99 5.12 -0.98 20.07
CA ALA A 99 6.26 -0.07 19.96
C ALA A 99 6.00 1.31 20.59
N LYS A 100 4.80 1.55 21.15
CA LYS A 100 4.39 2.83 21.78
C LYS A 100 4.62 4.06 20.89
N LYS A 101 4.34 3.91 19.60
CA LYS A 101 4.57 4.97 18.61
C LYS A 101 3.47 6.02 18.62
N THR A 102 3.88 7.28 18.57
CA THR A 102 2.98 8.42 18.37
C THR A 102 2.57 8.55 16.89
N PRO A 103 1.44 9.23 16.55
CA PRO A 103 1.06 9.48 15.17
C PRO A 103 2.15 10.15 14.33
N ALA A 104 2.89 11.10 14.89
CA ALA A 104 4.00 11.78 14.21
C ALA A 104 5.18 10.84 13.91
N GLU A 105 5.46 9.87 14.78
CA GLU A 105 6.47 8.85 14.53
C GLU A 105 6.00 7.86 13.45
N LEU A 106 4.72 7.50 13.42
CA LEU A 106 4.15 6.64 12.38
C LEU A 106 4.20 7.33 11.00
N GLU A 107 3.95 8.64 10.93
CA GLU A 107 4.08 9.39 9.70
C GLU A 107 5.53 9.45 9.20
N ARG A 108 6.50 9.62 10.11
CA ARG A 108 7.93 9.52 9.77
C ARG A 108 8.31 8.13 9.27
N SER A 109 7.81 7.09 9.93
CA SER A 109 8.02 5.69 9.55
C SER A 109 7.57 5.43 8.11
N ILE A 110 6.36 5.85 7.74
CA ILE A 110 5.86 5.72 6.37
C ILE A 110 6.71 6.50 5.37
N SER A 111 7.31 7.60 5.81
CA SER A 111 8.13 8.50 4.98
C SER A 111 9.62 8.14 4.94
N LYS A 112 10.02 7.03 5.57
CA LYS A 112 11.40 6.56 5.59
C LYS A 112 11.95 6.33 4.18
N LYS A 113 13.26 6.46 4.02
CA LYS A 113 13.97 6.13 2.79
C LYS A 113 14.43 4.67 2.79
N SER A 114 14.65 4.14 1.59
CA SER A 114 15.29 2.82 1.43
C SER A 114 16.64 2.80 2.13
N GLY A 115 16.93 1.72 2.84
CA GLY A 115 18.12 1.56 3.68
C GLY A 115 17.96 2.01 5.14
N GLU A 116 16.92 2.77 5.47
CA GLU A 116 16.64 3.18 6.85
C GLU A 116 15.91 2.07 7.61
N GLU A 117 16.37 1.80 8.84
CA GLU A 117 15.70 0.86 9.75
C GLU A 117 14.37 1.42 10.24
N ASP A 118 13.40 0.53 10.41
CA ASP A 118 12.10 0.85 10.96
C ASP A 118 11.64 -0.25 11.94
N PHE A 119 10.75 0.08 12.86
CA PHE A 119 10.23 -0.87 13.85
C PHE A 119 9.30 -1.93 13.22
N TYR A 120 8.76 -1.67 12.00
CA TYR A 120 7.74 -2.49 11.38
C TYR A 120 7.89 -2.63 9.87
N LEU A 121 8.24 -1.56 9.16
CA LEU A 121 8.36 -1.53 7.70
C LEU A 121 9.69 -2.12 7.24
N GLU A 122 9.72 -2.69 6.04
CA GLU A 122 10.91 -3.32 5.48
C GLU A 122 12.00 -2.28 5.20
N LYS A 123 13.25 -2.61 5.56
CA LYS A 123 14.40 -1.72 5.48
C LYS A 123 14.62 -1.17 4.07
N ASP A 124 14.65 -2.05 3.10
CA ASP A 124 15.09 -1.72 1.73
C ASP A 124 13.94 -1.21 0.83
N ARG A 125 12.78 -0.87 1.42
CA ARG A 125 11.61 -0.37 0.69
C ARG A 125 11.22 1.04 1.13
N GLU A 126 10.61 1.77 0.20
CA GLU A 126 9.89 3.02 0.47
C GLU A 126 8.39 2.79 0.42
N TYR A 127 7.65 3.53 1.24
CA TYR A 127 6.20 3.35 1.40
C TYR A 127 5.41 4.62 1.11
N ARG A 128 6.09 5.70 0.69
CA ARG A 128 5.45 6.98 0.35
C ARG A 128 6.06 7.56 -0.91
N SER A 129 5.21 8.02 -1.82
CA SER A 129 5.60 8.85 -2.95
C SER A 129 4.53 9.91 -3.23
N GLU A 130 4.96 11.16 -3.39
CA GLU A 130 4.12 12.23 -3.91
C GLU A 130 4.30 12.40 -5.43
N LYS A 131 5.29 11.72 -6.01
CA LYS A 131 5.55 11.68 -7.45
C LYS A 131 4.71 10.62 -8.12
N ASP A 132 4.48 10.77 -9.40
CA ASP A 132 3.93 9.69 -10.23
C ASP A 132 4.90 8.51 -10.27
N VAL A 133 4.43 7.35 -9.80
CA VAL A 133 5.31 6.18 -9.62
C VAL A 133 5.69 5.55 -10.95
N PHE A 134 4.92 5.75 -12.01
CA PHE A 134 5.16 5.15 -13.31
C PHE A 134 5.86 6.09 -14.30
N ASP A 135 5.69 7.40 -14.13
CA ASP A 135 6.29 8.41 -15.01
C ASP A 135 7.60 8.97 -14.45
N ASP A 136 7.71 9.12 -13.12
CA ASP A 136 8.87 9.76 -12.47
C ASP A 136 9.94 8.78 -11.97
N TYR A 137 9.73 7.46 -12.13
CA TYR A 137 10.68 6.41 -11.75
C TYR A 137 10.90 5.43 -12.90
N THR A 138 12.13 4.99 -13.07
CA THR A 138 12.43 3.87 -13.98
C THR A 138 11.80 2.57 -13.44
N GLU A 139 11.67 1.57 -14.30
CA GLU A 139 11.16 0.26 -13.87
C GLU A 139 12.06 -0.38 -12.80
N GLU A 140 13.37 -0.23 -12.92
CA GLU A 140 14.35 -0.77 -11.95
C GLU A 140 14.21 -0.09 -10.59
N GLU A 141 14.13 1.26 -10.56
CA GLU A 141 13.91 2.01 -9.33
C GLU A 141 12.57 1.64 -8.68
N ARG A 142 11.50 1.59 -9.46
CA ARG A 142 10.19 1.22 -8.97
C ARG A 142 10.17 -0.17 -8.35
N ASN A 143 10.73 -1.15 -9.04
CA ASN A 143 10.79 -2.52 -8.56
C ASN A 143 11.64 -2.67 -7.29
N SER A 144 12.75 -1.94 -7.22
CA SER A 144 13.63 -1.94 -6.05
C SER A 144 12.99 -1.26 -4.84
N LEU A 145 12.39 -0.09 -5.03
CA LEU A 145 11.87 0.74 -3.93
C LEU A 145 10.49 0.29 -3.44
N PHE A 146 9.61 -0.10 -4.38
CA PHE A 146 8.19 -0.31 -4.07
C PHE A 146 7.73 -1.77 -4.24
N GLY A 147 8.59 -2.64 -4.74
CA GLY A 147 8.30 -4.05 -4.99
C GLY A 147 7.72 -4.29 -6.39
N ILE A 148 7.71 -5.56 -6.77
CA ILE A 148 7.32 -6.02 -8.10
C ILE A 148 5.85 -6.45 -8.07
N ALA A 149 5.03 -5.83 -8.91
CA ALA A 149 3.65 -6.27 -9.09
C ALA A 149 3.60 -7.64 -9.81
N PRO A 150 2.75 -8.59 -9.38
CA PRO A 150 2.63 -9.88 -10.04
C PRO A 150 2.11 -9.72 -11.46
N ALA A 151 2.74 -10.41 -12.42
CA ALA A 151 2.34 -10.38 -13.82
C ALA A 151 1.18 -11.36 -14.12
N THR A 152 1.05 -12.41 -13.32
CA THR A 152 0.06 -13.48 -13.49
C THR A 152 -0.68 -13.77 -12.18
N VAL A 153 -1.85 -14.40 -12.30
CA VAL A 153 -2.60 -14.88 -11.12
C VAL A 153 -1.79 -15.90 -10.33
N TRP A 154 -0.99 -16.71 -11.00
CA TRP A 154 -0.11 -17.67 -10.35
C TRP A 154 0.95 -16.97 -9.48
N GLU A 155 1.65 -16.00 -10.02
CA GLU A 155 2.61 -15.19 -9.24
C GLU A 155 1.95 -14.46 -8.08
N ASN A 156 0.73 -13.97 -8.29
CA ASN A 156 -0.05 -13.33 -7.24
C ASN A 156 -0.30 -14.28 -6.06
N ILE A 157 -0.77 -15.51 -6.34
CA ILE A 157 -1.00 -16.53 -5.32
C ILE A 157 0.31 -16.97 -4.66
N GLN A 158 1.43 -16.98 -5.38
CA GLN A 158 2.76 -17.27 -4.83
C GLN A 158 3.16 -16.30 -3.71
N GLY A 159 2.54 -15.12 -3.62
CA GLY A 159 2.72 -14.18 -2.52
C GLY A 159 2.50 -14.82 -1.15
N PHE A 160 1.54 -15.73 -1.02
CA PHE A 160 1.29 -16.46 0.23
C PHE A 160 2.47 -17.31 0.69
N TYR A 161 3.22 -17.87 -0.24
CA TYR A 161 4.38 -18.72 0.07
C TYR A 161 5.68 -17.94 0.17
N LYS A 162 5.82 -16.89 -0.61
CA LYS A 162 7.02 -16.03 -0.60
C LYS A 162 7.12 -15.18 0.67
N TYR A 163 5.96 -14.79 1.23
CA TYR A 163 5.87 -13.88 2.36
C TYR A 163 5.02 -14.49 3.50
N PRO A 164 5.49 -15.59 4.12
CA PRO A 164 4.70 -16.30 5.12
C PRO A 164 4.38 -15.47 6.38
N GLU A 165 5.23 -14.51 6.74
CA GLU A 165 4.97 -13.57 7.83
C GLU A 165 3.84 -12.60 7.51
N LYS A 166 3.76 -12.12 6.26
CA LYS A 166 2.67 -11.25 5.79
C LYS A 166 1.37 -12.05 5.67
N THR A 167 1.45 -13.28 5.23
CA THR A 167 0.28 -14.18 5.11
C THR A 167 -0.34 -14.49 6.46
N ARG A 168 0.46 -14.59 7.53
CA ARG A 168 -0.08 -14.79 8.89
C ARG A 168 -0.74 -13.55 9.46
N ALA A 169 -0.46 -12.37 8.92
CA ALA A 169 -1.02 -11.09 9.35
C ALA A 169 -2.38 -10.79 8.69
N VAL A 170 -2.77 -11.54 7.69
CA VAL A 170 -4.02 -11.37 6.92
C VAL A 170 -4.84 -12.65 6.89
#